data_8f19864a7d35f169c5ecbb2eff1b1b72
#
_entry.id   8f19864a7d35f169c5ecbb2eff1b1b72
#
_cell.length_a   1.000
_cell.length_b   1.000
_cell.length_c   1.000
_cell.angle_alpha   90.00
_cell.angle_beta   90.00
_cell.angle_gamma   90.00
#
_symmetry.space_group_name_H-M   'P 1'
#
loop_
_entity.id
_entity.type
_entity.pdbx_description
1 polymer ?
#
loop_
_entity_poly.entity_id
_entity_poly.type
_entity_poly.pdbx_seq_one_letter_code
_entity_poly.pdbx_strand_id
1 'polypeptide(L)'
;MRSNLYKTSNDYAHYVVTEESPLLEYLMETLDDSRTKIKAILQGRGIKVNGKIVTQYNFPLKPGMKISVSRRKENNTFKSKYLKIVYEDRWIIVIEKNCGILSMAAGHSSLNVKTVLDDYLHKSRQKCSIHVVHRLDRDTSGLMIYAKDYETEQILEHNWHNIVYDRRYVAVVSGEIVEDGGTISSWLKDNKAYITYSSQTDNGGKFAVTNFNVLARTTEHTLVEFKLETGRKNQIRVHSADIGHPVCGDTKYG
;
A
#
# COMPACT_ATOMS: atom_id res chain seq x y z
N MET A 1 -35.28 -19.08 -13.98
CA MET A 1 -36.25 -18.09 -13.41
C MET A 1 -35.77 -16.66 -13.74
N ARG A 2 -36.70 -15.75 -14.11
CA ARG A 2 -36.31 -14.43 -14.61
C ARG A 2 -36.17 -13.46 -13.44
N SER A 3 -34.96 -12.94 -13.19
CA SER A 3 -34.71 -11.86 -12.24
C SER A 3 -35.42 -10.58 -12.71
N ASN A 4 -36.20 -9.94 -11.84
CA ASN A 4 -36.84 -8.64 -12.12
C ASN A 4 -35.78 -7.53 -12.07
N LEU A 5 -35.56 -6.86 -13.19
CA LEU A 5 -34.59 -5.76 -13.36
C LEU A 5 -35.28 -4.43 -13.07
N TYR A 6 -34.78 -3.67 -12.07
CA TYR A 6 -35.21 -2.30 -11.80
C TYR A 6 -34.21 -1.31 -12.40
N LYS A 7 -34.70 -0.36 -13.19
CA LYS A 7 -33.86 0.73 -13.74
C LYS A 7 -33.83 1.91 -12.77
N THR A 8 -32.72 2.12 -12.08
CA THR A 8 -32.39 3.40 -11.44
C THR A 8 -30.87 3.61 -11.49
N SER A 9 -30.44 4.67 -12.15
CA SER A 9 -29.08 5.09 -12.49
C SER A 9 -28.31 4.19 -13.47
N ASN A 10 -27.62 4.83 -14.42
CA ASN A 10 -26.93 4.15 -15.55
C ASN A 10 -25.71 3.29 -15.15
N ASP A 11 -25.29 3.31 -13.88
CA ASP A 11 -24.03 2.72 -13.40
C ASP A 11 -24.17 1.33 -12.75
N TYR A 12 -25.40 0.92 -12.38
CA TYR A 12 -25.64 -0.36 -11.68
C TYR A 12 -26.77 -1.16 -12.34
N ALA A 13 -26.59 -2.49 -12.39
CA ALA A 13 -27.71 -3.42 -12.59
C ALA A 13 -28.30 -3.78 -11.23
N HIS A 14 -29.61 -3.82 -11.12
CA HIS A 14 -30.31 -4.09 -9.87
C HIS A 14 -31.09 -5.39 -9.95
N TYR A 15 -30.99 -6.22 -8.92
CA TYR A 15 -31.64 -7.50 -8.80
C TYR A 15 -32.33 -7.62 -7.44
N VAL A 16 -33.39 -8.41 -7.36
CA VAL A 16 -34.06 -8.76 -6.10
C VAL A 16 -33.90 -10.26 -5.89
N VAL A 17 -33.42 -10.63 -4.72
CA VAL A 17 -33.24 -12.03 -4.32
C VAL A 17 -34.60 -12.70 -4.12
N THR A 18 -34.81 -13.84 -4.74
CA THR A 18 -36.05 -14.61 -4.66
C THR A 18 -35.96 -15.81 -3.73
N GLU A 19 -34.77 -16.39 -3.58
CA GLU A 19 -34.49 -17.57 -2.78
C GLU A 19 -33.23 -17.39 -1.93
N GLU A 20 -33.14 -18.09 -0.79
CA GLU A 20 -31.93 -18.04 0.03
C GLU A 20 -30.75 -18.70 -0.68
N SER A 21 -29.63 -18.00 -0.77
CA SER A 21 -28.38 -18.53 -1.33
C SER A 21 -27.15 -17.75 -0.88
N PRO A 22 -25.93 -18.31 -0.94
CA PRO A 22 -24.70 -17.52 -0.80
C PRO A 22 -24.55 -16.53 -1.96
N LEU A 23 -24.05 -15.33 -1.66
CA LEU A 23 -23.91 -14.23 -2.62
C LEU A 23 -23.16 -14.64 -3.91
N LEU A 24 -22.07 -15.42 -3.79
CA LEU A 24 -21.28 -15.85 -4.95
C LEU A 24 -22.11 -16.74 -5.90
N GLU A 25 -22.83 -17.72 -5.37
CA GLU A 25 -23.65 -18.65 -6.13
C GLU A 25 -24.79 -17.92 -6.84
N TYR A 26 -25.50 -17.08 -6.09
CA TYR A 26 -26.54 -16.21 -6.66
C TYR A 26 -26.03 -15.36 -7.83
N LEU A 27 -24.86 -14.73 -7.68
CA LEU A 27 -24.27 -13.89 -8.72
C LEU A 27 -23.82 -14.71 -9.94
N MET A 28 -23.28 -15.90 -9.75
CA MET A 28 -22.91 -16.78 -10.86
C MET A 28 -24.11 -17.16 -11.71
N GLU A 29 -25.23 -17.53 -11.09
CA GLU A 29 -26.47 -17.87 -11.79
C GLU A 29 -27.13 -16.64 -12.45
N THR A 30 -27.13 -15.49 -11.73
CA THR A 30 -27.84 -14.28 -12.20
C THR A 30 -27.09 -13.57 -13.32
N LEU A 31 -25.77 -13.56 -13.32
CA LEU A 31 -24.92 -12.83 -14.27
C LEU A 31 -24.39 -13.73 -15.41
N ASP A 32 -24.56 -15.04 -15.30
CA ASP A 32 -23.97 -16.03 -16.23
C ASP A 32 -22.46 -15.83 -16.44
N ASP A 33 -21.76 -15.54 -15.34
CA ASP A 33 -20.34 -15.21 -15.33
C ASP A 33 -19.53 -16.26 -14.56
N SER A 34 -18.24 -16.40 -14.92
CA SER A 34 -17.32 -17.31 -14.24
C SER A 34 -17.07 -16.91 -12.79
N ARG A 35 -16.82 -17.92 -11.93
CA ARG A 35 -16.47 -17.72 -10.51
C ARG A 35 -15.33 -16.73 -10.30
N THR A 36 -14.31 -16.77 -11.17
CA THR A 36 -13.17 -15.86 -11.13
C THR A 36 -13.58 -14.41 -11.38
N LYS A 37 -14.44 -14.18 -12.36
CA LYS A 37 -14.95 -12.86 -12.72
C LYS A 37 -15.83 -12.28 -11.62
N ILE A 38 -16.74 -13.09 -11.04
CA ILE A 38 -17.58 -12.65 -9.92
C ILE A 38 -16.74 -12.30 -8.69
N LYS A 39 -15.71 -13.11 -8.37
CA LYS A 39 -14.77 -12.78 -7.28
C LYS A 39 -14.03 -11.46 -7.52
N ALA A 40 -13.62 -11.19 -8.76
CA ALA A 40 -12.99 -9.92 -9.11
C ALA A 40 -13.95 -8.73 -8.89
N ILE A 41 -15.24 -8.85 -9.29
CA ILE A 41 -16.26 -7.81 -9.05
C ILE A 41 -16.47 -7.59 -7.54
N LEU A 42 -16.51 -8.67 -6.73
CA LEU A 42 -16.64 -8.58 -5.27
C LEU A 42 -15.42 -7.89 -4.64
N GLN A 43 -14.21 -8.29 -5.01
CA GLN A 43 -12.97 -7.67 -4.56
C GLN A 43 -12.87 -6.20 -4.99
N GLY A 44 -13.30 -5.88 -6.21
CA GLY A 44 -13.40 -4.52 -6.75
C GLY A 44 -14.55 -3.70 -6.13
N ARG A 45 -15.24 -4.22 -5.08
CA ARG A 45 -16.35 -3.52 -4.36
C ARG A 45 -17.52 -3.15 -5.28
N GLY A 46 -17.65 -3.84 -6.41
CA GLY A 46 -18.71 -3.63 -7.42
C GLY A 46 -20.09 -4.13 -7.00
N ILE A 47 -20.23 -4.77 -5.84
CA ILE A 47 -21.48 -5.35 -5.34
C ILE A 47 -21.97 -4.60 -4.09
N LYS A 48 -23.25 -4.24 -4.10
CA LYS A 48 -23.97 -3.73 -2.93
C LYS A 48 -25.17 -4.61 -2.62
N VAL A 49 -25.37 -4.94 -1.34
CA VAL A 49 -26.58 -5.60 -0.83
C VAL A 49 -27.29 -4.62 0.07
N ASN A 50 -28.57 -4.34 -0.23
CA ASN A 50 -29.38 -3.32 0.47
C ASN A 50 -28.65 -1.95 0.59
N GLY A 51 -27.93 -1.55 -0.47
CA GLY A 51 -27.18 -0.29 -0.54
C GLY A 51 -25.79 -0.32 0.12
N LYS A 52 -25.43 -1.35 0.86
CA LYS A 52 -24.11 -1.50 1.52
C LYS A 52 -23.19 -2.36 0.66
N ILE A 53 -21.93 -1.93 0.52
CA ILE A 53 -20.90 -2.71 -0.20
C ILE A 53 -20.63 -4.01 0.56
N VAL A 54 -20.65 -5.13 -0.18
CA VAL A 54 -20.33 -6.47 0.32
C VAL A 54 -19.23 -7.06 -0.55
N THR A 55 -18.15 -7.51 0.08
CA THR A 55 -17.02 -8.19 -0.58
C THR A 55 -16.92 -9.66 -0.19
N GLN A 56 -17.67 -10.08 0.82
CA GLN A 56 -17.68 -11.43 1.35
C GLN A 56 -18.46 -12.35 0.41
N TYR A 57 -17.78 -13.31 -0.21
CA TYR A 57 -18.36 -14.19 -1.23
C TYR A 57 -19.45 -15.15 -0.71
N ASN A 58 -19.37 -15.55 0.56
CA ASN A 58 -20.34 -16.42 1.24
C ASN A 58 -21.38 -15.62 2.06
N PHE A 59 -21.58 -14.34 1.76
CA PHE A 59 -22.58 -13.52 2.43
C PHE A 59 -23.98 -14.14 2.21
N PRO A 60 -24.76 -14.43 3.29
CA PRO A 60 -26.06 -15.07 3.16
C PRO A 60 -27.09 -14.07 2.63
N LEU A 61 -27.69 -14.40 1.50
CA LEU A 61 -28.79 -13.65 0.92
C LEU A 61 -30.13 -14.23 1.36
N LYS A 62 -31.10 -13.35 1.60
CA LYS A 62 -32.48 -13.71 1.93
C LYS A 62 -33.45 -13.12 0.90
N PRO A 63 -34.60 -13.76 0.65
CA PRO A 63 -35.63 -13.22 -0.22
C PRO A 63 -35.98 -11.77 0.12
N GLY A 64 -36.16 -10.94 -0.90
CA GLY A 64 -36.44 -9.51 -0.77
C GLY A 64 -35.19 -8.61 -0.66
N MET A 65 -33.98 -9.13 -0.46
CA MET A 65 -32.76 -8.32 -0.49
C MET A 65 -32.52 -7.76 -1.89
N LYS A 66 -32.08 -6.49 -1.94
CA LYS A 66 -31.74 -5.78 -3.19
C LYS A 66 -30.25 -5.85 -3.43
N ILE A 67 -29.86 -6.40 -4.57
CA ILE A 67 -28.47 -6.44 -5.03
C ILE A 67 -28.27 -5.41 -6.12
N SER A 68 -27.19 -4.62 -6.02
CA SER A 68 -26.74 -3.71 -7.06
C SER A 68 -25.38 -4.15 -7.55
N VAL A 69 -25.27 -4.49 -8.82
CA VAL A 69 -24.03 -4.90 -9.48
C VAL A 69 -23.54 -3.77 -10.36
N SER A 70 -22.32 -3.32 -10.16
CA SER A 70 -21.72 -2.28 -11.00
C SER A 70 -21.64 -2.73 -12.46
N ARG A 71 -22.22 -1.93 -13.37
CA ARG A 71 -22.09 -2.13 -14.82
C ARG A 71 -20.77 -1.62 -15.38
N ARG A 72 -19.99 -0.93 -14.56
CA ARG A 72 -18.63 -0.56 -14.99
C ARG A 72 -17.88 -1.84 -15.25
N LYS A 73 -17.68 -2.17 -16.53
CA LYS A 73 -16.63 -3.12 -16.90
C LYS A 73 -15.38 -2.62 -16.19
N GLU A 74 -14.73 -3.50 -15.41
CA GLU A 74 -13.36 -3.28 -14.92
C GLU A 74 -12.39 -3.20 -16.11
N ASN A 75 -12.65 -2.28 -17.06
CA ASN A 75 -11.76 -1.99 -18.18
C ASN A 75 -10.71 -0.94 -17.80
N ASN A 76 -10.62 -0.59 -16.50
CA ASN A 76 -9.49 0.12 -15.96
C ASN A 76 -8.78 -0.77 -14.94
N THR A 77 -8.26 -1.93 -15.38
CA THR A 77 -7.12 -2.52 -14.67
C THR A 77 -6.01 -1.49 -14.76
N PHE A 78 -5.86 -0.70 -13.69
CA PHE A 78 -4.71 0.18 -13.55
C PHE A 78 -3.44 -0.66 -13.79
N LYS A 79 -2.74 -0.36 -14.86
CA LYS A 79 -1.49 -1.04 -15.21
C LYS A 79 -0.37 -0.03 -15.10
N SER A 80 0.55 -0.28 -14.21
CA SER A 80 1.76 0.51 -14.05
C SER A 80 2.94 -0.42 -13.81
N LYS A 81 4.09 -0.14 -14.43
CA LYS A 81 5.33 -0.83 -14.12
C LYS A 81 5.94 -0.37 -12.79
N TYR A 82 5.41 0.69 -12.21
CA TYR A 82 5.96 1.33 -11.02
C TYR A 82 5.26 0.95 -9.73
N LEU A 83 4.00 0.57 -9.81
CA LEU A 83 3.20 0.26 -8.62
C LEU A 83 1.98 -0.60 -8.96
N LYS A 84 1.46 -1.29 -7.94
CA LYS A 84 0.20 -2.02 -7.96
C LYS A 84 -0.72 -1.47 -6.89
N ILE A 85 -1.98 -1.20 -7.21
CA ILE A 85 -2.99 -0.84 -6.20
C ILE A 85 -3.41 -2.11 -5.47
N VAL A 86 -3.25 -2.13 -4.15
CA VAL A 86 -3.58 -3.26 -3.26
C VAL A 86 -4.95 -3.07 -2.62
N TYR A 87 -5.27 -1.83 -2.24
CA TYR A 87 -6.53 -1.47 -1.63
C TYR A 87 -6.90 -0.03 -1.99
N GLU A 88 -8.18 0.23 -2.16
CA GLU A 88 -8.69 1.58 -2.37
C GLU A 88 -10.11 1.70 -1.80
N ASP A 89 -10.37 2.79 -1.10
CA ASP A 89 -11.72 3.18 -0.70
C ASP A 89 -11.97 4.68 -0.96
N ARG A 90 -12.91 5.28 -0.23
CA ARG A 90 -13.26 6.70 -0.38
C ARG A 90 -12.12 7.61 0.10
N TRP A 91 -11.38 7.18 1.13
CA TRP A 91 -10.46 8.04 1.87
C TRP A 91 -8.99 7.73 1.60
N ILE A 92 -8.65 6.47 1.35
CA ILE A 92 -7.26 6.03 1.18
C ILE A 92 -7.07 5.18 -0.07
N ILE A 93 -5.82 5.16 -0.53
CA ILE A 93 -5.33 4.21 -1.51
C ILE A 93 -4.03 3.58 -0.99
N VAL A 94 -3.97 2.25 -0.96
CA VAL A 94 -2.79 1.48 -0.57
C VAL A 94 -2.20 0.87 -1.82
N ILE A 95 -0.91 1.04 -1.98
CA ILE A 95 -0.17 0.53 -3.13
C ILE A 95 1.01 -0.32 -2.69
N GLU A 96 1.45 -1.20 -3.56
CA GLU A 96 2.76 -1.81 -3.55
C GLU A 96 3.63 -1.06 -4.55
N LYS A 97 4.64 -0.33 -4.04
CA LYS A 97 5.59 0.44 -4.84
C LYS A 97 6.74 -0.45 -5.30
N ASN A 98 7.11 -0.38 -6.56
CA ASN A 98 8.33 -0.99 -7.08
C ASN A 98 9.56 -0.11 -6.81
N CYS A 99 10.76 -0.69 -6.92
CA CYS A 99 12.02 0.06 -6.95
C CYS A 99 12.09 1.00 -8.17
N GLY A 100 12.95 2.04 -8.08
CA GLY A 100 13.28 2.93 -9.19
C GLY A 100 12.33 4.13 -9.36
N ILE A 101 11.29 4.29 -8.51
CA ILE A 101 10.39 5.44 -8.57
C ILE A 101 10.32 6.17 -7.21
N LEU A 102 10.32 7.50 -7.25
CA LEU A 102 10.13 8.35 -6.08
C LEU A 102 8.68 8.29 -5.57
N SER A 103 8.49 8.35 -4.26
CA SER A 103 7.17 8.40 -3.63
C SER A 103 6.43 9.71 -3.93
N MET A 104 7.16 10.81 -4.00
CA MET A 104 6.67 12.16 -4.30
C MET A 104 7.73 12.95 -5.07
N ALA A 105 7.36 14.11 -5.61
CA ALA A 105 8.29 14.96 -6.33
C ALA A 105 9.51 15.34 -5.49
N ALA A 106 10.69 15.29 -6.11
CA ALA A 106 11.93 15.81 -5.56
C ALA A 106 12.63 16.61 -6.67
N GLY A 107 12.76 17.90 -6.49
CA GLY A 107 13.33 18.79 -7.51
C GLY A 107 12.51 18.80 -8.81
N HIS A 108 13.20 18.67 -9.95
CA HIS A 108 12.59 18.74 -11.28
C HIS A 108 12.00 17.40 -11.80
N SER A 109 12.01 16.34 -10.99
CA SER A 109 11.44 15.05 -11.42
C SER A 109 9.91 15.11 -11.49
N SER A 110 9.36 15.02 -12.70
CA SER A 110 7.91 14.98 -12.92
C SER A 110 7.28 13.61 -12.62
N LEU A 111 8.03 12.51 -12.79
CA LEU A 111 7.53 11.16 -12.61
C LEU A 111 7.77 10.67 -11.18
N ASN A 112 6.70 10.44 -10.45
CA ASN A 112 6.69 9.89 -9.10
C ASN A 112 5.37 9.17 -8.82
N VAL A 113 5.27 8.43 -7.71
CA VAL A 113 4.07 7.66 -7.37
C VAL A 113 2.84 8.57 -7.27
N LYS A 114 2.97 9.75 -6.63
CA LYS A 114 1.85 10.70 -6.50
C LYS A 114 1.29 11.07 -7.88
N THR A 115 2.14 11.44 -8.84
CA THR A 115 1.67 11.82 -10.18
C THR A 115 1.03 10.65 -10.94
N VAL A 116 1.54 9.43 -10.76
CA VAL A 116 0.94 8.22 -11.36
C VAL A 116 -0.45 7.94 -10.78
N LEU A 117 -0.63 8.16 -9.47
CA LEU A 117 -1.92 7.98 -8.79
C LEU A 117 -2.90 9.12 -9.10
N ASP A 118 -2.45 10.39 -9.19
CA ASP A 118 -3.30 11.51 -9.61
C ASP A 118 -3.84 11.29 -11.02
N ASP A 119 -3.01 10.80 -11.94
CA ASP A 119 -3.40 10.39 -13.28
C ASP A 119 -4.44 9.26 -13.29
N TYR A 120 -4.26 8.28 -12.41
CA TYR A 120 -5.23 7.19 -12.21
C TYR A 120 -6.57 7.72 -11.73
N LEU A 121 -6.61 8.59 -10.71
CA LEU A 121 -7.83 9.19 -10.20
C LEU A 121 -8.54 10.01 -11.28
N HIS A 122 -7.80 10.80 -12.05
CA HIS A 122 -8.35 11.58 -13.15
C HIS A 122 -8.99 10.67 -14.23
N LYS A 123 -8.28 9.63 -14.68
CA LYS A 123 -8.78 8.65 -15.67
C LYS A 123 -9.99 7.87 -15.17
N SER A 124 -10.05 7.58 -13.88
CA SER A 124 -11.20 6.94 -13.23
C SER A 124 -12.32 7.92 -12.84
N ARG A 125 -12.19 9.21 -13.24
CA ARG A 125 -13.17 10.29 -12.98
C ARG A 125 -13.48 10.50 -11.50
N GLN A 126 -12.53 10.26 -10.64
CA GLN A 126 -12.63 10.55 -9.22
C GLN A 126 -12.29 12.03 -8.97
N LYS A 127 -13.15 12.72 -8.22
CA LYS A 127 -12.99 14.15 -7.89
C LYS A 127 -12.23 14.30 -6.56
N CYS A 128 -11.00 13.79 -6.51
CA CYS A 128 -10.10 13.88 -5.36
C CYS A 128 -8.66 13.96 -5.86
N SER A 129 -7.74 14.27 -4.97
CA SER A 129 -6.29 14.34 -5.25
C SER A 129 -5.52 13.43 -4.27
N ILE A 130 -4.31 13.05 -4.65
CA ILE A 130 -3.44 12.24 -3.81
C ILE A 130 -2.66 13.13 -2.83
N HIS A 131 -2.72 12.75 -1.57
CA HIS A 131 -2.00 13.35 -0.46
C HIS A 131 -1.02 12.36 0.12
N VAL A 132 0.22 12.82 0.37
CA VAL A 132 1.35 11.95 0.75
C VAL A 132 1.48 11.92 2.27
N VAL A 133 1.15 10.81 2.89
CA VAL A 133 1.20 10.63 4.35
C VAL A 133 2.58 10.19 4.83
N HIS A 134 3.26 9.35 4.06
CA HIS A 134 4.61 8.87 4.34
C HIS A 134 5.36 8.57 3.05
N ARG A 135 6.62 8.16 3.18
CA ARG A 135 7.47 7.90 2.02
C ARG A 135 8.31 6.64 2.17
N LEU A 136 8.61 6.01 1.03
CA LEU A 136 9.72 5.08 0.83
C LEU A 136 10.76 5.76 -0.06
N ASP A 137 12.02 5.36 0.06
CA ASP A 137 13.08 5.81 -0.82
C ASP A 137 12.87 5.30 -2.25
N ARG A 138 13.55 5.90 -3.23
CA ARG A 138 13.39 5.55 -4.64
C ARG A 138 13.55 4.05 -4.90
N ASP A 139 14.60 3.47 -4.34
CA ASP A 139 15.00 2.09 -4.59
C ASP A 139 14.50 1.11 -3.50
N THR A 140 13.63 1.56 -2.60
CA THR A 140 12.90 0.72 -1.64
C THR A 140 11.54 0.37 -2.24
N SER A 141 11.26 -0.92 -2.35
CA SER A 141 9.92 -1.44 -2.67
C SER A 141 9.08 -1.66 -1.42
N GLY A 142 7.76 -1.79 -1.57
CA GLY A 142 6.87 -2.14 -0.47
C GLY A 142 5.58 -1.35 -0.43
N LEU A 143 4.83 -1.58 0.64
CA LEU A 143 3.50 -1.00 0.83
C LEU A 143 3.56 0.49 1.20
N MET A 144 2.68 1.26 0.57
CA MET A 144 2.48 2.68 0.88
C MET A 144 1.00 3.00 0.95
N ILE A 145 0.66 3.89 1.88
CA ILE A 145 -0.66 4.49 2.04
C ILE A 145 -0.61 5.94 1.54
N TYR A 146 -1.64 6.34 0.79
CA TYR A 146 -1.91 7.72 0.42
C TYR A 146 -3.33 8.08 0.82
N ALA A 147 -3.55 9.32 1.27
CA ALA A 147 -4.87 9.85 1.49
C ALA A 147 -5.46 10.40 0.18
N LYS A 148 -6.77 10.46 0.08
CA LYS A 148 -7.50 10.99 -1.09
C LYS A 148 -8.12 12.36 -0.83
N ASP A 149 -7.95 12.89 0.36
CA ASP A 149 -8.33 14.24 0.76
C ASP A 149 -7.44 14.74 1.91
N TYR A 150 -7.45 16.05 2.13
CA TYR A 150 -6.61 16.72 3.13
C TYR A 150 -6.97 16.33 4.58
N GLU A 151 -8.24 16.13 4.89
CA GLU A 151 -8.68 15.76 6.24
C GLU A 151 -8.13 14.38 6.63
N THR A 152 -8.23 13.43 5.69
CA THR A 152 -7.67 12.07 5.87
C THR A 152 -6.15 12.10 6.01
N GLU A 153 -5.44 12.94 5.22
CA GLU A 153 -4.00 13.14 5.36
C GLU A 153 -3.65 13.60 6.78
N GLN A 154 -4.30 14.64 7.29
CA GLN A 154 -4.05 15.18 8.62
C GLN A 154 -4.33 14.15 9.72
N ILE A 155 -5.43 13.40 9.62
CA ILE A 155 -5.76 12.32 10.58
C ILE A 155 -4.66 11.25 10.59
N LEU A 156 -4.20 10.81 9.42
CA LEU A 156 -3.17 9.78 9.30
C LEU A 156 -1.81 10.30 9.80
N GLU A 157 -1.40 11.52 9.47
CA GLU A 157 -0.13 12.10 9.91
C GLU A 157 -0.07 12.29 11.44
N HIS A 158 -1.11 12.89 12.02
CA HIS A 158 -1.15 13.13 13.47
C HIS A 158 -1.21 11.84 14.30
N ASN A 159 -1.85 10.81 13.77
CA ASN A 159 -2.01 9.54 14.47
C ASN A 159 -1.10 8.43 13.92
N TRP A 160 -0.08 8.76 13.12
CA TRP A 160 0.73 7.79 12.39
C TRP A 160 1.26 6.66 13.28
N HIS A 161 1.84 6.98 14.43
CA HIS A 161 2.41 6.00 15.35
C HIS A 161 1.37 5.08 16.00
N ASN A 162 0.13 5.55 16.16
CA ASN A 162 -0.97 4.78 16.73
C ASN A 162 -1.64 3.88 15.68
N ILE A 163 -1.70 4.35 14.42
CA ILE A 163 -2.35 3.64 13.31
C ILE A 163 -1.38 2.62 12.70
N VAL A 164 -0.11 2.99 12.53
CA VAL A 164 0.94 2.16 11.91
C VAL A 164 1.97 1.75 12.97
N TYR A 165 1.55 0.85 13.84
CA TYR A 165 2.34 0.37 14.98
C TYR A 165 3.39 -0.70 14.60
N ASP A 166 3.28 -1.30 13.43
CA ASP A 166 4.20 -2.34 12.96
C ASP A 166 4.73 -2.02 11.55
N ARG A 167 5.98 -1.55 11.48
CA ARG A 167 6.66 -1.16 10.24
C ARG A 167 7.88 -2.05 10.06
N ARG A 168 7.74 -3.08 9.23
CA ARG A 168 8.79 -4.06 8.97
C ARG A 168 9.36 -3.92 7.57
N TYR A 169 10.65 -4.09 7.49
CA TYR A 169 11.40 -4.10 6.25
C TYR A 169 12.29 -5.33 6.23
N VAL A 170 12.53 -5.88 5.06
CA VAL A 170 13.46 -6.98 4.87
C VAL A 170 14.52 -6.53 3.87
N ALA A 171 15.78 -6.76 4.20
CA ALA A 171 16.89 -6.48 3.31
C ALA A 171 17.98 -7.57 3.42
N VAL A 172 18.72 -7.73 2.34
CA VAL A 172 19.97 -8.47 2.35
C VAL A 172 21.10 -7.46 2.60
N VAL A 173 21.92 -7.73 3.60
CA VAL A 173 23.10 -6.92 3.93
C VAL A 173 24.40 -7.71 3.67
N SER A 174 25.48 -7.01 3.44
CA SER A 174 26.80 -7.60 3.17
C SER A 174 27.43 -8.17 4.44
N GLY A 175 28.07 -9.32 4.32
CA GLY A 175 28.75 -10.01 5.41
C GLY A 175 27.80 -10.77 6.34
N GLU A 176 28.41 -11.49 7.28
CA GLU A 176 27.75 -12.27 8.30
C GLU A 176 27.54 -11.43 9.58
N ILE A 177 26.29 -11.12 9.93
CA ILE A 177 25.97 -10.56 11.25
C ILE A 177 25.94 -11.72 12.24
N VAL A 178 26.83 -11.69 13.24
CA VAL A 178 26.97 -12.77 14.23
C VAL A 178 25.80 -12.79 15.22
N GLU A 179 25.35 -11.62 15.65
CA GLU A 179 24.23 -11.45 16.58
C GLU A 179 22.91 -11.81 15.91
N ASP A 180 22.00 -12.50 16.63
CA ASP A 180 20.68 -12.85 16.12
C ASP A 180 19.72 -11.66 15.99
N GLY A 181 20.03 -10.56 16.67
CA GLY A 181 19.25 -9.33 16.62
C GLY A 181 19.81 -8.26 17.53
N GLY A 182 19.28 -7.06 17.41
CA GLY A 182 19.75 -5.94 18.20
C GLY A 182 19.02 -4.64 17.91
N THR A 183 19.48 -3.56 18.52
CA THR A 183 18.95 -2.21 18.32
C THR A 183 20.08 -1.27 17.92
N ILE A 184 19.87 -0.52 16.85
CA ILE A 184 20.77 0.51 16.35
C ILE A 184 20.13 1.86 16.60
N SER A 185 20.83 2.78 17.26
CA SER A 185 20.35 4.11 17.52
C SER A 185 21.43 5.16 17.28
N SER A 186 21.06 6.25 16.63
CA SER A 186 21.97 7.36 16.33
C SER A 186 21.22 8.63 15.97
N TRP A 187 21.89 9.77 15.87
CA TRP A 187 21.38 11.01 15.29
C TRP A 187 21.69 11.06 13.80
N LEU A 188 20.65 11.15 12.97
CA LEU A 188 20.77 11.20 11.51
C LEU A 188 20.62 12.63 11.01
N LYS A 189 21.58 13.09 10.20
CA LYS A 189 21.60 14.43 9.61
C LYS A 189 22.07 14.38 8.15
N ASP A 190 21.49 15.21 7.30
CA ASP A 190 21.97 15.37 5.93
C ASP A 190 23.15 16.35 5.90
N ASN A 191 24.19 16.01 5.15
CA ASN A 191 25.25 16.95 4.80
C ASN A 191 24.83 17.86 3.63
N LYS A 192 25.70 18.79 3.22
CA LYS A 192 25.46 19.71 2.11
C LYS A 192 25.23 19.03 0.76
N ALA A 193 25.69 17.79 0.60
CA ALA A 193 25.47 16.95 -0.59
C ALA A 193 24.21 16.08 -0.48
N TYR A 194 23.32 16.33 0.51
CA TYR A 194 22.11 15.53 0.77
C TYR A 194 22.39 14.05 1.08
N ILE A 195 23.58 13.74 1.58
CA ILE A 195 23.94 12.44 2.10
C ILE A 195 23.62 12.43 3.59
N THR A 196 22.78 11.48 4.02
CA THR A 196 22.50 11.27 5.44
C THR A 196 23.66 10.55 6.09
N TYR A 197 24.14 11.04 7.22
CA TYR A 197 25.17 10.43 8.04
C TYR A 197 24.69 10.31 9.48
N SER A 198 25.29 9.39 10.23
CA SER A 198 24.96 9.13 11.62
C SER A 198 26.01 9.73 12.57
N SER A 199 25.57 9.93 13.83
CA SER A 199 26.44 10.29 14.95
C SER A 199 25.92 9.63 16.21
N GLN A 200 26.82 9.16 17.06
CA GLN A 200 26.46 8.61 18.38
C GLN A 200 26.13 9.71 19.41
N THR A 201 26.53 10.96 19.13
CA THR A 201 26.19 12.15 19.93
C THR A 201 25.27 13.08 19.13
N ASP A 202 24.50 13.89 19.85
CA ASP A 202 23.61 14.87 19.21
C ASP A 202 24.44 15.83 18.35
N ASN A 203 24.19 15.76 17.04
CA ASN A 203 24.82 16.58 16.01
C ASN A 203 23.86 17.63 15.42
N GLY A 204 22.72 17.88 16.09
CA GLY A 204 21.59 18.67 15.58
C GLY A 204 20.79 17.96 14.50
N GLY A 205 20.93 16.65 14.38
CA GLY A 205 20.14 15.75 13.54
C GLY A 205 18.87 15.26 14.22
N LYS A 206 18.23 14.26 13.62
CA LYS A 206 17.03 13.62 14.16
C LYS A 206 17.40 12.27 14.75
N PHE A 207 17.04 12.03 16.01
CA PHE A 207 17.25 10.73 16.64
C PHE A 207 16.48 9.63 15.89
N ALA A 208 17.13 8.51 15.67
CA ALA A 208 16.63 7.36 14.92
C ALA A 208 16.88 6.06 15.71
N VAL A 209 15.89 5.15 15.70
CA VAL A 209 15.97 3.85 16.35
C VAL A 209 15.46 2.78 15.38
N THR A 210 16.30 1.76 15.14
CA THR A 210 16.02 0.60 14.29
C THR A 210 16.30 -0.67 15.07
N ASN A 211 15.30 -1.50 15.27
CA ASN A 211 15.48 -2.85 15.77
C ASN A 211 15.71 -3.78 14.57
N PHE A 212 16.58 -4.77 14.72
CA PHE A 212 16.80 -5.77 13.68
C PHE A 212 16.75 -7.19 14.25
N ASN A 213 16.37 -8.13 13.39
CA ASN A 213 16.37 -9.57 13.67
C ASN A 213 16.90 -10.31 12.44
N VAL A 214 17.86 -11.20 12.65
CA VAL A 214 18.44 -12.00 11.57
C VAL A 214 17.51 -13.13 11.22
N LEU A 215 17.13 -13.22 9.95
CA LEU A 215 16.26 -14.29 9.44
C LEU A 215 17.05 -15.46 8.87
N ALA A 216 18.16 -15.17 8.21
CA ALA A 216 19.08 -16.16 7.66
C ALA A 216 20.45 -15.52 7.42
N ARG A 217 21.52 -16.32 7.43
CA ARG A 217 22.89 -15.83 7.17
C ARG A 217 23.70 -16.84 6.37
N THR A 218 24.66 -16.29 5.66
CA THR A 218 25.79 -16.98 5.04
C THR A 218 27.08 -16.24 5.43
N THR A 219 28.22 -16.73 5.05
CA THR A 219 29.50 -16.05 5.27
C THR A 219 29.61 -14.70 4.54
N GLU A 220 28.88 -14.51 3.46
CA GLU A 220 28.96 -13.32 2.61
C GLU A 220 27.77 -12.35 2.78
N HIS A 221 26.60 -12.86 3.23
CA HIS A 221 25.35 -12.09 3.28
C HIS A 221 24.49 -12.51 4.46
N THR A 222 23.74 -11.55 4.98
CA THR A 222 22.72 -11.78 6.00
C THR A 222 21.36 -11.24 5.53
N LEU A 223 20.31 -12.05 5.65
CA LEU A 223 18.92 -11.62 5.47
C LEU A 223 18.41 -11.10 6.80
N VAL A 224 18.00 -9.84 6.84
CA VAL A 224 17.61 -9.12 8.06
C VAL A 224 16.23 -8.56 7.96
N GLU A 225 15.42 -8.75 9.00
CA GLU A 225 14.19 -8.00 9.24
C GLU A 225 14.49 -6.78 10.10
N PHE A 226 14.10 -5.60 9.65
CA PHE A 226 14.21 -4.35 10.40
C PHE A 226 12.82 -3.89 10.85
N LYS A 227 12.68 -3.58 12.13
CA LYS A 227 11.50 -2.95 12.71
C LYS A 227 11.82 -1.51 13.13
N LEU A 228 11.13 -0.55 12.53
CA LEU A 228 11.40 0.86 12.74
C LEU A 228 10.54 1.45 13.87
N GLU A 229 11.18 2.03 14.89
CA GLU A 229 10.52 2.90 15.87
C GLU A 229 10.37 4.32 15.31
N THR A 230 11.37 4.79 14.59
CA THR A 230 11.37 6.09 13.90
C THR A 230 11.39 5.90 12.39
N GLY A 231 11.08 6.95 11.62
CA GLY A 231 11.09 6.90 10.15
C GLY A 231 11.91 8.06 9.59
N ARG A 232 13.25 7.98 9.66
CA ARG A 232 14.13 9.00 9.10
C ARG A 232 14.56 8.63 7.68
N LYS A 233 14.94 9.63 6.90
CA LYS A 233 15.46 9.44 5.55
C LYS A 233 16.64 8.48 5.55
N ASN A 234 16.63 7.49 4.65
CA ASN A 234 17.68 6.48 4.49
C ASN A 234 18.04 5.70 5.78
N GLN A 235 17.18 5.69 6.81
CA GLN A 235 17.50 5.20 8.15
C GLN A 235 18.09 3.79 8.16
N ILE A 236 17.42 2.82 7.54
CA ILE A 236 17.92 1.42 7.49
C ILE A 236 19.26 1.36 6.78
N ARG A 237 19.41 2.07 5.67
CA ARG A 237 20.62 2.07 4.84
C ARG A 237 21.84 2.59 5.60
N VAL A 238 21.64 3.69 6.35
CA VAL A 238 22.71 4.29 7.18
C VAL A 238 23.01 3.39 8.36
N HIS A 239 22.00 2.94 9.11
CA HIS A 239 22.18 2.09 10.28
C HIS A 239 22.83 0.74 9.94
N SER A 240 22.50 0.14 8.79
CA SER A 240 23.15 -1.08 8.33
C SER A 240 24.64 -0.85 8.02
N ALA A 241 24.98 0.27 7.39
CA ALA A 241 26.37 0.66 7.15
C ALA A 241 27.12 0.96 8.45
N ASP A 242 26.49 1.60 9.44
CA ASP A 242 27.08 1.93 10.74
C ASP A 242 27.54 0.71 11.51
N ILE A 243 26.86 -0.43 11.37
CA ILE A 243 27.24 -1.70 11.99
C ILE A 243 28.20 -2.55 11.10
N GLY A 244 28.68 -1.97 9.97
CA GLY A 244 29.63 -2.65 9.06
C GLY A 244 28.97 -3.60 8.06
N HIS A 245 27.64 -3.65 7.98
CA HIS A 245 26.85 -4.53 7.12
C HIS A 245 25.92 -3.74 6.21
N PRO A 246 26.44 -3.00 5.21
CA PRO A 246 25.59 -2.18 4.33
C PRO A 246 24.61 -3.05 3.52
N VAL A 247 23.48 -2.45 3.13
CA VAL A 247 22.49 -3.13 2.28
C VAL A 247 23.13 -3.50 0.95
N CYS A 248 22.97 -4.74 0.51
CA CYS A 248 23.54 -5.22 -0.74
C CYS A 248 23.07 -4.41 -1.95
N GLY A 249 24.02 -3.97 -2.77
CA GLY A 249 23.75 -3.14 -3.95
C GLY A 249 23.46 -1.67 -3.64
N ASP A 250 23.63 -1.23 -2.41
CA ASP A 250 23.51 0.18 -2.06
C ASP A 250 24.74 0.97 -2.52
N THR A 251 24.61 1.71 -3.63
CA THR A 251 25.68 2.51 -4.24
C THR A 251 26.05 3.77 -3.46
N LYS A 252 25.32 4.08 -2.37
CA LYS A 252 25.50 5.31 -1.61
C LYS A 252 26.13 5.09 -0.23
N TYR A 253 25.79 3.98 0.41
CA TYR A 253 26.21 3.64 1.77
C TYR A 253 26.95 2.29 1.86
N GLY A 254 26.99 1.50 0.76
CA GLY A 254 27.70 0.23 0.62
C GLY A 254 28.95 0.29 -0.22
#